data_781fd41b72a28d569cc52b5e3216b70b
#
_entry.id   781fd41b72a28d569cc52b5e3216b70b
#
_cell.length_a   1.000
_cell.length_b   1.000
_cell.length_c   1.000
_cell.angle_alpha   90.00
_cell.angle_beta   90.00
_cell.angle_gamma   90.00
#
_symmetry.space_group_name_H-M   'P 1'
#
loop_
_entity.id
_entity.type
_entity.pdbx_description
1 polymer ?
#
loop_
_entity_poly.entity_id
_entity_poly.type
_entity_poly.pdbx_seq_one_letter_code
_entity_poly.pdbx_strand_id
1 'polypeptide(L)'
;LVCPPAELAERAGERAEPPLAAGSGAVRFRQELASRGVEAPDDADPVHRVAARHVCALAATAIGGEGPGPVAPIYLRPPDAERWRERDTSQAAE
;
A
#
# COMPACT_ATOMS: atom_id res chain seq x y z
N LEU A 1 -5.39 -0.71 5.37
CA LEU A 1 -4.75 0.11 6.41
C LEU A 1 -3.98 1.26 5.78
N VAL A 2 -4.28 2.47 6.18
CA VAL A 2 -3.52 3.66 5.80
C VAL A 2 -2.90 4.23 7.08
N CYS A 3 -1.56 4.28 7.11
CA CYS A 3 -0.83 4.76 8.29
C CYS A 3 0.53 5.35 7.90
N PRO A 4 1.17 6.12 8.78
CA PRO A 4 2.53 6.58 8.56
C PRO A 4 3.53 5.42 8.44
N PRO A 5 4.63 5.59 7.69
CA PRO A 5 5.63 4.51 7.52
C PRO A 5 6.21 3.98 8.83
N ALA A 6 6.43 4.85 9.81
CA ALA A 6 6.96 4.45 11.12
C ALA A 6 6.01 3.50 11.86
N GLU A 7 4.71 3.76 11.82
CA GLU A 7 3.70 2.89 12.43
C GLU A 7 3.63 1.53 11.74
N LEU A 8 3.68 1.51 10.42
CA LEU A 8 3.70 0.26 9.66
C LEU A 8 4.94 -0.58 10.00
N ALA A 9 6.10 0.06 10.06
CA ALA A 9 7.37 -0.60 10.41
C ALA A 9 7.31 -1.21 11.81
N GLU A 10 6.74 -0.49 12.78
CA GLU A 10 6.56 -0.99 14.15
C GLU A 10 5.66 -2.23 14.18
N ARG A 11 4.51 -2.17 13.53
CA ARG A 11 3.57 -3.30 13.46
C ARG A 11 4.16 -4.52 12.76
N ALA A 12 4.87 -4.31 11.66
CA ALA A 12 5.52 -5.38 10.92
C ALA A 12 6.65 -6.02 11.72
N GLY A 13 7.43 -5.20 12.42
CA GLY A 13 8.55 -5.67 13.25
C GLY A 13 8.15 -6.45 14.49
N GLU A 14 6.91 -6.30 14.95
CA GLU A 14 6.38 -7.05 16.11
C GLU A 14 6.07 -8.50 15.79
N ARG A 15 6.00 -8.86 14.50
CA ARG A 15 5.74 -10.24 14.11
C ARG A 15 6.95 -11.13 14.44
N ALA A 16 6.68 -12.38 14.82
CA ALA A 16 7.73 -13.37 15.08
C ALA A 16 8.61 -13.59 13.84
N GLU A 17 7.99 -13.59 12.66
CA GLU A 17 8.68 -13.59 11.38
C GLU A 17 8.32 -12.29 10.65
N PRO A 18 9.22 -11.29 10.62
CA PRO A 18 8.93 -10.04 9.93
C PRO A 18 8.65 -10.28 8.45
N PRO A 19 7.63 -9.66 7.87
CA PRO A 19 7.32 -9.82 6.47
C PRO A 19 8.38 -9.14 5.59
N LEU A 20 8.51 -9.61 4.36
CA LEU A 20 9.27 -8.94 3.33
C LEU A 20 8.44 -7.75 2.81
N ALA A 21 9.03 -6.58 2.72
CA ALA A 21 8.36 -5.41 2.19
C ALA A 21 8.65 -5.25 0.70
N ALA A 22 7.61 -5.01 -0.08
CA ALA A 22 7.72 -4.84 -1.52
C ALA A 22 6.84 -3.68 -2.01
N GLY A 23 7.24 -3.07 -3.11
CA GLY A 23 6.52 -1.96 -3.74
C GLY A 23 7.26 -0.63 -3.63
N SER A 24 6.72 0.39 -4.28
CA SER A 24 7.33 1.73 -4.30
C SER A 24 7.44 2.36 -2.90
N GLY A 25 6.48 2.11 -2.04
CA GLY A 25 6.52 2.56 -0.66
C GLY A 25 7.65 1.90 0.14
N ALA A 26 7.90 0.60 -0.09
CA ALA A 26 8.99 -0.12 0.55
C ALA A 26 10.36 0.44 0.12
N VAL A 27 10.51 0.78 -1.16
CA VAL A 27 11.72 1.41 -1.68
C VAL A 27 11.94 2.78 -1.04
N ARG A 28 10.90 3.60 -1.00
CA ARG A 28 10.96 4.96 -0.47
C ARG A 28 11.26 5.00 1.03
N PHE A 29 10.67 4.11 1.80
CA PHE A 29 10.76 4.09 3.26
C PHE A 29 11.62 2.92 3.79
N ARG A 30 12.61 2.50 3.00
CA ARG A 30 13.48 1.37 3.35
C ARG A 30 14.15 1.53 4.71
N GLN A 31 14.61 2.73 5.05
CA GLN A 31 15.32 2.97 6.30
C GLN A 31 14.42 2.78 7.52
N GLU A 32 13.20 3.29 7.47
CA GLU A 32 12.21 3.13 8.53
C GLU A 32 11.86 1.66 8.73
N LEU A 33 11.68 0.92 7.64
CA LEU A 33 11.40 -0.51 7.70
C LEU A 33 12.59 -1.30 8.25
N ALA A 34 13.78 -1.00 7.78
CA ALA A 34 15.00 -1.68 8.23
C ALA A 34 15.28 -1.46 9.71
N SER A 35 14.95 -0.28 10.25
CA SER A 35 15.11 0.03 11.67
C SER A 35 14.29 -0.89 12.58
N ARG A 36 13.26 -1.53 12.06
CA ARG A 36 12.39 -2.49 12.76
C ARG A 36 12.58 -3.94 12.29
N GLY A 37 13.65 -4.21 11.55
CA GLY A 37 13.94 -5.56 11.07
C GLY A 37 13.13 -6.01 9.87
N VAL A 38 12.45 -5.11 9.19
CA VAL A 38 11.69 -5.42 7.98
C VAL A 38 12.57 -5.18 6.76
N GLU A 39 12.84 -6.24 6.01
CA GLU A 39 13.71 -6.19 4.84
C GLU A 39 12.92 -5.82 3.58
N ALA A 40 13.52 -4.98 2.74
CA ALA A 40 13.02 -4.67 1.40
C ALA A 40 14.10 -5.05 0.39
N PRO A 41 13.77 -5.83 -0.68
CA PRO A 41 14.71 -6.13 -1.74
C PRO A 41 15.25 -4.89 -2.44
N ASP A 42 16.33 -5.04 -3.21
CA ASP A 42 16.93 -3.95 -3.98
C ASP A 42 15.90 -3.24 -4.87
N ASP A 43 16.14 -1.95 -5.11
CA ASP A 43 15.22 -1.09 -5.88
C ASP A 43 14.94 -1.62 -7.29
N ALA A 44 15.91 -2.30 -7.90
CA ALA A 44 15.77 -2.88 -9.22
C ALA A 44 15.06 -4.25 -9.24
N ASP A 45 14.75 -4.82 -8.06
CA ASP A 45 14.10 -6.13 -7.98
C ASP A 45 12.69 -6.06 -8.56
N PRO A 46 12.32 -7.00 -9.45
CA PRO A 46 10.98 -7.03 -10.05
C PRO A 46 9.84 -7.17 -9.04
N VAL A 47 10.11 -7.61 -7.81
CA VAL A 47 9.09 -7.74 -6.76
C VAL A 47 8.40 -6.40 -6.43
N HIS A 48 9.08 -5.28 -6.68
CA HIS A 48 8.50 -3.95 -6.44
C HIS A 48 7.53 -3.49 -7.52
N ARG A 49 7.36 -4.28 -8.57
CA ARG A 49 6.48 -3.93 -9.70
C ARG A 49 5.18 -4.71 -9.63
N VAL A 50 4.07 -4.03 -9.78
CA VAL A 50 2.78 -4.67 -9.95
C VAL A 50 2.69 -5.22 -11.36
N ALA A 51 2.38 -6.52 -11.49
CA ALA A 51 2.20 -7.17 -12.79
C ALA A 51 0.83 -7.84 -12.84
N ALA A 52 0.05 -7.52 -13.85
CA ALA A 52 -1.29 -8.07 -14.03
C ALA A 52 -1.30 -9.61 -14.07
N ARG A 53 -0.27 -10.23 -14.65
CA ARG A 53 -0.15 -11.70 -14.70
C ARG A 53 -0.17 -12.34 -13.31
N HIS A 54 0.42 -11.71 -12.31
CA HIS A 54 0.43 -12.23 -10.93
C HIS A 54 -0.94 -12.04 -10.27
N VAL A 55 -1.60 -10.92 -10.52
CA VAL A 55 -2.95 -10.67 -10.03
C VAL A 55 -3.93 -11.69 -10.62
N CYS A 56 -3.83 -11.95 -11.92
CA CYS A 56 -4.66 -12.96 -12.59
C CYS A 56 -4.39 -14.37 -12.05
N ALA A 57 -3.13 -14.72 -11.81
CA ALA A 57 -2.77 -16.02 -11.27
C ALA A 57 -3.35 -16.24 -9.87
N LEU A 58 -3.28 -15.23 -9.00
CA LEU A 58 -3.87 -15.28 -7.67
C LEU A 58 -5.39 -15.38 -7.74
N ALA A 59 -6.04 -14.60 -8.61
CA ALA A 59 -7.49 -14.65 -8.79
C ALA A 59 -7.96 -16.00 -9.30
N ALA A 60 -7.21 -16.64 -10.19
CA ALA A 60 -7.53 -17.97 -10.71
C ALA A 60 -7.50 -19.06 -9.63
N THR A 61 -6.70 -18.87 -8.57
CA THR A 61 -6.61 -19.80 -7.45
C THR A 61 -7.56 -19.45 -6.31
N ALA A 62 -8.21 -18.28 -6.34
CA ALA A 62 -9.16 -17.87 -5.33
C ALA A 62 -10.41 -18.76 -5.38
N ILE A 63 -10.73 -19.35 -4.23
CA ILE A 63 -11.90 -20.25 -4.10
C ILE A 63 -13.03 -19.49 -3.40
N GLY A 64 -14.26 -19.69 -3.88
CA GLY A 64 -15.45 -19.15 -3.24
C GLY A 64 -15.82 -17.74 -3.67
N GLY A 65 -15.29 -17.29 -4.80
CA GLY A 65 -15.77 -16.08 -5.44
C GLY A 65 -17.22 -16.27 -5.88
N GLU A 66 -18.13 -15.43 -5.40
CA GLU A 66 -19.41 -15.26 -6.06
C GLU A 66 -19.11 -14.80 -7.49
N GLY A 67 -19.82 -15.31 -8.48
CA GLY A 67 -19.58 -15.01 -9.87
C GLY A 67 -19.43 -13.51 -10.19
N PRO A 68 -19.31 -13.11 -11.44
CA PRO A 68 -19.01 -11.72 -11.80
C PRO A 68 -19.99 -10.76 -11.16
N GLY A 69 -19.51 -9.96 -10.23
CA GLY A 69 -20.25 -8.89 -9.58
C GLY A 69 -19.74 -7.52 -10.04
N PRO A 70 -20.38 -6.44 -9.63
CA PRO A 70 -19.90 -5.11 -9.94
C PRO A 70 -18.49 -4.91 -9.37
N VAL A 71 -17.60 -4.39 -10.19
CA VAL A 71 -16.25 -4.01 -9.77
C VAL A 71 -16.30 -2.59 -9.26
N ALA A 72 -15.92 -2.38 -8.00
CA ALA A 72 -15.85 -1.06 -7.40
C ALA A 72 -14.45 -0.85 -6.80
N PRO A 73 -13.80 0.28 -7.08
CA PRO A 73 -12.53 0.60 -6.44
C PRO A 73 -12.71 0.94 -4.98
N ILE A 74 -11.72 0.57 -4.17
CA ILE A 74 -11.67 0.95 -2.76
C ILE A 74 -10.74 2.15 -2.62
N TYR A 75 -11.30 3.31 -2.31
CA TYR A 75 -10.53 4.53 -2.10
C TYR A 75 -10.12 4.64 -0.64
N LEU A 76 -8.81 4.52 -0.38
CA LEU A 76 -8.27 4.58 0.98
C LEU A 76 -7.99 6.01 1.43
N ARG A 77 -7.98 6.96 0.51
CA ARG A 77 -7.86 8.39 0.80
C ARG A 77 -8.71 9.19 -0.20
N PRO A 78 -9.15 10.42 0.14
CA PRO A 78 -9.87 11.28 -0.79
C PRO A 78 -9.00 11.67 -1.99
N PRO A 79 -9.59 11.87 -3.18
CA PRO A 79 -8.88 12.41 -4.34
C PRO A 79 -8.25 13.77 -4.04
N ASP A 80 -7.12 14.08 -4.68
CA ASP A 80 -6.44 15.37 -4.49
C ASP A 80 -7.33 16.56 -4.82
N ALA A 81 -8.22 16.43 -5.81
CA ALA A 81 -9.17 17.47 -6.17
C ALA A 81 -10.12 17.84 -5.01
N GLU A 82 -10.59 16.87 -4.23
CA GLU A 82 -11.40 17.11 -3.06
C GLU A 82 -10.60 17.80 -1.95
N ARG A 83 -9.36 17.37 -1.73
CA ARG A 83 -8.47 17.97 -0.74
C ARG A 83 -8.14 19.43 -1.08
N TRP A 84 -8.00 19.74 -2.36
CA TRP A 84 -7.77 21.12 -2.81
C TRP A 84 -9.02 21.98 -2.59
N ARG A 85 -10.20 21.43 -2.86
CA ARG A 85 -11.46 22.13 -2.66
C ARG A 85 -11.67 22.49 -1.18
N GLU A 86 -11.36 21.57 -0.27
CA GLU A 86 -11.42 21.80 1.18
C GLU A 86 -10.47 22.91 1.61
N ARG A 87 -9.24 22.93 1.09
CA ARG A 87 -8.26 23.99 1.38
C ARG A 87 -8.73 25.35 0.90
N ASP A 88 -9.24 25.41 -0.32
CA ASP A 88 -9.76 26.66 -0.88
C ASP A 88 -10.93 27.21 -0.07
N THR A 89 -11.83 26.34 0.37
CA THR A 89 -12.94 26.70 1.22
C THR A 89 -12.45 27.23 2.57
N SER A 90 -11.44 26.61 3.16
CA SER A 90 -10.86 27.05 4.42
C SER A 90 -10.20 28.42 4.29
N GLN A 91 -9.50 28.69 3.18
CA GLN A 91 -8.88 29.98 2.91
C GLN A 91 -9.92 31.07 2.65
N ALA A 92 -11.01 30.74 1.97
CA ALA A 92 -12.10 31.69 1.71
C ALA A 92 -12.87 32.07 2.98
N ALA A 93 -12.85 31.25 4.02
CA ALA A 93 -13.50 31.50 5.30
C ALA A 93 -12.69 32.42 6.24
N GLU A 94 -11.41 32.63 5.95
CA GLU A 94 -10.54 33.55 6.66
C GLU A 94 -10.66 34.95 6.04
#